data_e98a4c96b27c901b4bc3bde8d214a37e
#
_entry.id   e98a4c96b27c901b4bc3bde8d214a37e
#
_cell.length_a   1.000
_cell.length_b   1.000
_cell.length_c   1.000
_cell.angle_alpha   90.00
_cell.angle_beta   90.00
_cell.angle_gamma   90.00
#
_symmetry.space_group_name_H-M   'P 1'
#
loop_
_entity.id
_entity.type
_entity.pdbx_description
1 polymer ?
#
loop_
_entity_poly.entity_id
_entity_poly.type
_entity_poly.pdbx_seq_one_letter_code
_entity_poly.pdbx_strand_id
1 'polypeptide(L)'
;RAEAAANWCPGCQTVLANEQVVDGRCERSDDLVERRFLTQWFFRITAYAEELLRFDGIDWPERIKVMQTNWIGRSEGATLEFPIDVPGIDVPLEVFTTRPDTVFGATFMVLAPEHPLVERITTAEQRPAVDDYRVRTSRETEIERLSTEREKTGVFTGAYAINPFSGRRIPIWIADYVLVTYGTGAIMAVPA
;
A
#
# COMPACT_ATOMS: atom_id res chain seq x y z
N ARG A 1 4.82 8.59 -19.87
CA ARG A 1 5.16 7.17 -19.72
C ARG A 1 5.80 6.96 -18.35
N ALA A 2 5.55 5.82 -17.73
CA ALA A 2 6.19 5.40 -16.48
C ALA A 2 6.33 3.87 -16.48
N GLU A 3 7.24 3.36 -15.68
CA GLU A 3 7.33 1.93 -15.42
C GLU A 3 6.24 1.51 -14.44
N ALA A 4 5.53 0.44 -14.78
CA ALA A 4 4.54 -0.16 -13.90
C ALA A 4 4.60 -1.68 -13.98
N ALA A 5 4.27 -2.33 -12.88
CA ALA A 5 4.12 -3.76 -12.84
C ALA A 5 2.91 -4.19 -13.67
N ALA A 6 3.12 -5.13 -14.58
CA ALA A 6 2.07 -5.71 -15.41
C ALA A 6 2.12 -7.24 -15.31
N ASN A 7 0.95 -7.87 -15.44
CA ASN A 7 0.87 -9.32 -15.57
C ASN A 7 1.34 -9.71 -16.97
N TRP A 8 2.33 -10.56 -17.05
CA TRP A 8 2.93 -11.03 -18.32
C TRP A 8 2.72 -12.53 -18.48
N CYS A 9 2.20 -12.92 -19.62
CA CYS A 9 2.15 -14.33 -20.00
C CYS A 9 3.35 -14.68 -20.90
N PRO A 10 4.27 -15.56 -20.48
CA PRO A 10 5.43 -15.94 -21.29
C PRO A 10 5.05 -16.75 -22.55
N GLY A 11 4.02 -17.60 -22.47
CA GLY A 11 3.55 -18.38 -23.61
C GLY A 11 2.83 -17.53 -24.67
N CYS A 12 1.95 -16.62 -24.25
CA CYS A 12 1.26 -15.71 -25.17
C CYS A 12 2.11 -14.49 -25.56
N GLN A 13 3.23 -14.23 -24.87
CA GLN A 13 4.11 -13.07 -25.04
C GLN A 13 3.37 -11.73 -25.02
N THR A 14 2.43 -11.57 -24.08
CA THR A 14 1.57 -10.40 -23.96
C THR A 14 1.29 -10.02 -22.51
N VAL A 15 0.91 -8.75 -22.32
CA VAL A 15 0.37 -8.26 -21.04
C VAL A 15 -1.07 -8.73 -20.90
N LEU A 16 -1.43 -9.16 -19.69
CA LEU A 16 -2.77 -9.58 -19.31
C LEU A 16 -3.44 -8.57 -18.41
N ALA A 17 -4.73 -8.37 -18.60
CA ALA A 17 -5.58 -7.72 -17.60
C ALA A 17 -5.76 -8.64 -16.37
N ASN A 18 -6.15 -8.07 -15.23
CA ASN A 18 -6.31 -8.86 -14.01
C ASN A 18 -7.35 -9.98 -14.18
N GLU A 19 -8.42 -9.71 -14.94
CA GLU A 19 -9.50 -10.65 -15.22
C GLU A 19 -9.06 -11.84 -16.08
N GLN A 20 -7.93 -11.73 -16.76
CA GLN A 20 -7.35 -12.78 -17.60
C GLN A 20 -6.36 -13.68 -16.83
N VAL A 21 -6.20 -13.40 -15.54
CA VAL A 21 -5.37 -14.22 -14.65
C VAL A 21 -6.29 -15.00 -13.71
N VAL A 22 -6.34 -16.31 -13.89
CA VAL A 22 -7.14 -17.23 -13.08
C VAL A 22 -6.19 -18.13 -12.31
N ASP A 23 -6.27 -18.15 -10.99
CA ASP A 23 -5.39 -18.95 -10.12
C ASP A 23 -3.88 -18.76 -10.40
N GLY A 24 -3.47 -17.53 -10.75
CA GLY A 24 -2.09 -17.20 -11.11
C GLY A 24 -1.66 -17.66 -12.51
N ARG A 25 -2.59 -18.11 -13.33
CA ARG A 25 -2.36 -18.61 -14.69
C ARG A 25 -3.09 -17.78 -15.74
N CYS A 26 -2.54 -17.81 -16.95
CA CYS A 26 -3.16 -17.19 -18.12
C CYS A 26 -4.41 -17.97 -18.55
N GLU A 27 -5.55 -17.31 -18.70
CA GLU A 27 -6.83 -17.93 -19.14
C GLU A 27 -6.75 -18.62 -20.51
N ARG A 28 -5.75 -18.25 -21.36
CA ARG A 28 -5.62 -18.75 -22.74
C ARG A 28 -4.63 -19.90 -22.87
N SER A 29 -3.45 -19.77 -22.25
CA SER A 29 -2.34 -20.71 -22.43
C SER A 29 -2.09 -21.60 -21.23
N ASP A 30 -2.73 -21.30 -20.08
CA ASP A 30 -2.51 -21.96 -18.79
C ASP A 30 -1.07 -21.83 -18.24
N ASP A 31 -0.24 -20.95 -18.83
CA ASP A 31 1.08 -20.65 -18.32
C ASP A 31 1.01 -19.85 -17.03
N LEU A 32 1.99 -20.03 -16.16
CA LEU A 32 2.16 -19.21 -14.97
C LEU A 32 2.40 -17.76 -15.39
N VAL A 33 1.63 -16.86 -14.80
CA VAL A 33 1.76 -15.42 -15.05
C VAL A 33 2.90 -14.85 -14.23
N GLU A 34 3.74 -14.04 -14.87
CA GLU A 34 4.85 -13.34 -14.26
C GLU A 34 4.50 -11.86 -14.08
N ARG A 35 4.95 -11.26 -12.99
CA ARG A 35 4.91 -9.80 -12.87
C ARG A 35 6.19 -9.20 -13.44
N ARG A 36 6.04 -8.33 -14.45
CA ARG A 36 7.16 -7.63 -15.10
C ARG A 36 6.93 -6.13 -15.03
N PHE A 37 8.00 -5.38 -14.80
CA PHE A 37 7.97 -3.93 -14.93
C PHE A 37 8.13 -3.56 -16.39
N LEU A 38 7.13 -2.86 -16.93
CA LEU A 38 7.11 -2.42 -18.32
C LEU A 38 6.79 -0.93 -18.39
N THR A 39 7.43 -0.23 -19.34
CA THR A 39 7.12 1.18 -19.61
C THR A 39 5.75 1.28 -20.29
N GLN A 40 4.80 1.92 -19.64
CA GLN A 40 3.42 2.07 -20.10
C GLN A 40 3.00 3.53 -20.23
N TRP A 41 1.89 3.75 -20.92
CA TRP A 41 1.23 5.04 -20.96
C TRP A 41 0.31 5.20 -19.75
N PHE A 42 0.35 6.39 -19.14
CA PHE A 42 -0.53 6.77 -18.05
C PHE A 42 -1.22 8.09 -18.37
N PHE A 43 -2.50 8.16 -18.07
CA PHE A 43 -3.22 9.41 -18.01
C PHE A 43 -3.02 10.04 -16.62
N ARG A 44 -2.80 11.35 -16.58
CA ARG A 44 -2.68 12.09 -15.32
C ARG A 44 -4.07 12.43 -14.75
N ILE A 45 -4.88 11.41 -14.51
CA ILE A 45 -6.27 11.60 -14.06
C ILE A 45 -6.35 12.34 -12.71
N THR A 46 -5.40 12.13 -11.82
CA THR A 46 -5.34 12.81 -10.51
C THR A 46 -5.12 14.32 -10.63
N ALA A 47 -4.56 14.81 -11.75
CA ALA A 47 -4.42 16.23 -12.00
C ALA A 47 -5.77 16.97 -12.16
N TYR A 48 -6.82 16.23 -12.45
CA TYR A 48 -8.18 16.76 -12.65
C TYR A 48 -9.10 16.50 -11.45
N ALA A 49 -8.59 15.92 -10.36
CA ALA A 49 -9.40 15.54 -9.20
C ALA A 49 -10.21 16.72 -8.62
N GLU A 50 -9.59 17.90 -8.47
CA GLU A 50 -10.27 19.10 -7.97
C GLU A 50 -11.32 19.64 -8.95
N GLU A 51 -11.07 19.54 -10.27
CA GLU A 51 -12.03 19.97 -11.29
C GLU A 51 -13.24 19.03 -11.31
N LEU A 52 -13.03 17.75 -11.14
CA LEU A 52 -14.07 16.72 -11.10
C LEU A 52 -14.99 16.82 -9.88
N LEU A 53 -14.63 17.60 -8.88
CA LEU A 53 -15.47 17.93 -7.71
C LEU A 53 -16.35 19.18 -7.94
N ARG A 54 -16.18 19.87 -9.06
CA ARG A 54 -16.96 21.05 -9.42
C ARG A 54 -18.10 20.66 -10.38
N PHE A 55 -19.31 20.92 -9.97
CA PHE A 55 -20.51 20.56 -10.75
C PHE A 55 -21.22 21.77 -11.37
N ASP A 56 -20.53 22.91 -11.43
CA ASP A 56 -21.05 24.14 -11.98
C ASP A 56 -21.40 23.96 -13.47
N GLY A 57 -22.64 24.24 -13.86
CA GLY A 57 -23.12 24.10 -15.24
C GLY A 57 -23.42 22.64 -15.66
N ILE A 58 -23.36 21.66 -14.73
CA ILE A 58 -23.75 20.29 -15.02
C ILE A 58 -25.05 19.95 -14.29
N ASP A 59 -26.09 19.64 -15.06
CA ASP A 59 -27.40 19.22 -14.53
C ASP A 59 -27.40 17.72 -14.21
N TRP A 60 -26.65 17.35 -13.16
CA TRP A 60 -26.61 15.98 -12.66
C TRP A 60 -27.50 15.80 -11.42
N PRO A 61 -28.20 14.66 -11.33
CA PRO A 61 -28.89 14.29 -10.09
C PRO A 61 -27.93 14.29 -8.90
N GLU A 62 -28.40 14.74 -7.74
CA GLU A 62 -27.58 14.88 -6.53
C GLU A 62 -26.84 13.58 -6.15
N ARG A 63 -27.51 12.43 -6.30
CA ARG A 63 -26.91 11.12 -6.06
C ARG A 63 -25.64 10.88 -6.87
N ILE A 64 -25.59 11.36 -8.12
CA ILE A 64 -24.42 11.18 -9.00
C ILE A 64 -23.27 12.08 -8.55
N LYS A 65 -23.58 13.31 -8.13
CA LYS A 65 -22.58 14.22 -7.55
C LYS A 65 -21.96 13.63 -6.29
N VAL A 66 -22.79 13.06 -5.41
CA VAL A 66 -22.31 12.38 -4.19
C VAL A 66 -21.44 11.16 -4.54
N MET A 67 -21.85 10.34 -5.52
CA MET A 67 -21.05 9.18 -5.96
C MET A 67 -19.71 9.62 -6.51
N GLN A 68 -19.67 10.67 -7.36
CA GLN A 68 -18.44 11.22 -7.91
C GLN A 68 -17.52 11.75 -6.80
N THR A 69 -18.06 12.51 -5.86
CA THR A 69 -17.32 13.07 -4.72
C THR A 69 -16.72 11.96 -3.85
N ASN A 70 -17.50 10.93 -3.53
CA ASN A 70 -17.04 9.79 -2.74
C ASN A 70 -15.99 8.97 -3.51
N TRP A 71 -16.12 8.84 -4.82
CA TRP A 71 -15.14 8.12 -5.64
C TRP A 71 -13.79 8.82 -5.67
N ILE A 72 -13.77 10.15 -5.81
CA ILE A 72 -12.54 10.95 -5.76
C ILE A 72 -11.93 10.92 -4.37
N GLY A 73 -12.77 10.93 -3.30
CA GLY A 73 -12.37 10.65 -1.94
C GLY A 73 -11.32 11.64 -1.40
N ARG A 74 -11.55 12.97 -1.59
CA ARG A 74 -10.65 13.97 -1.00
C ARG A 74 -10.52 13.76 0.49
N SER A 75 -9.28 13.59 0.97
CA SER A 75 -8.94 13.45 2.37
C SER A 75 -8.05 14.59 2.83
N GLU A 76 -8.35 15.14 4.00
CA GLU A 76 -7.51 16.11 4.68
C GLU A 76 -6.94 15.48 5.95
N GLY A 77 -5.65 15.68 6.18
CA GLY A 77 -4.96 15.07 7.31
C GLY A 77 -3.57 15.66 7.52
N ALA A 78 -2.78 14.97 8.32
CA ALA A 78 -1.41 15.32 8.60
C ALA A 78 -0.45 14.17 8.29
N THR A 79 0.74 14.50 7.82
CA THR A 79 1.86 13.56 7.78
C THR A 79 2.61 13.64 9.09
N LEU A 80 2.77 12.51 9.74
CA LEU A 80 3.52 12.35 10.98
C LEU A 80 4.80 11.59 10.71
N GLU A 81 5.90 12.06 11.29
CA GLU A 81 7.22 11.45 11.18
C GLU A 81 7.56 10.70 12.45
N PHE A 82 7.83 9.40 12.32
CA PHE A 82 8.25 8.54 13.42
C PHE A 82 9.74 8.20 13.24
N PRO A 83 10.65 8.69 14.09
CA PRO A 83 12.05 8.29 14.05
C PRO A 83 12.18 6.77 14.19
N ILE A 84 13.03 6.17 13.35
CA ILE A 84 13.30 4.72 13.38
C ILE A 84 14.47 4.46 14.32
N ASP A 85 14.26 3.59 15.31
CA ASP A 85 15.28 3.20 16.29
C ASP A 85 16.14 2.03 15.75
N VAL A 86 16.87 2.33 14.67
CA VAL A 86 17.82 1.41 14.03
C VAL A 86 19.09 2.19 13.67
N PRO A 87 20.28 1.76 14.13
CA PRO A 87 21.54 2.43 13.82
C PRO A 87 21.78 2.57 12.30
N GLY A 88 22.13 3.76 11.86
CA GLY A 88 22.39 4.07 10.44
C GLY A 88 21.14 4.31 9.60
N ILE A 89 19.98 4.44 10.21
CA ILE A 89 18.73 4.86 9.57
C ILE A 89 18.35 6.24 10.10
N ASP A 90 18.67 7.29 9.33
CA ASP A 90 18.41 8.69 9.71
C ASP A 90 17.10 9.22 9.09
N VAL A 91 16.43 8.42 8.26
CA VAL A 91 15.14 8.80 7.66
C VAL A 91 14.00 8.37 8.57
N PRO A 92 13.02 9.24 8.84
CA PRO A 92 11.85 8.88 9.62
C PRO A 92 10.91 7.98 8.80
N LEU A 93 10.03 7.28 9.50
CA LEU A 93 8.89 6.62 8.91
C LEU A 93 7.73 7.62 8.84
N GLU A 94 7.36 7.99 7.62
CA GLU A 94 6.25 8.92 7.36
C GLU A 94 4.91 8.17 7.32
N VAL A 95 3.92 8.71 8.02
CA VAL A 95 2.55 8.19 8.02
C VAL A 95 1.57 9.33 7.77
N PHE A 96 0.73 9.20 6.76
CA PHE A 96 -0.40 10.08 6.58
C PHE A 96 -1.60 9.59 7.40
N THR A 97 -2.24 10.49 8.14
CA THR A 97 -3.44 10.17 8.93
C THR A 97 -4.47 11.30 8.86
N THR A 98 -5.74 10.95 8.75
CA THR A 98 -6.87 11.89 8.94
C THR A 98 -7.21 12.12 10.40
N ARG A 99 -6.61 11.33 11.33
CA ARG A 99 -6.83 11.42 12.77
C ARG A 99 -5.50 11.60 13.53
N PRO A 100 -4.81 12.74 13.35
CA PRO A 100 -3.55 12.99 14.05
C PRO A 100 -3.70 13.03 15.58
N ASP A 101 -4.89 13.34 16.07
CA ASP A 101 -5.25 13.35 17.51
C ASP A 101 -5.05 11.97 18.17
N THR A 102 -5.14 10.88 17.42
CA THR A 102 -5.03 9.52 17.96
C THR A 102 -3.59 9.03 18.12
N VAL A 103 -2.59 9.79 17.66
CA VAL A 103 -1.17 9.37 17.66
C VAL A 103 -0.64 8.92 19.03
N PHE A 104 -1.14 9.50 20.11
CA PHE A 104 -0.75 9.11 21.48
C PHE A 104 -1.10 7.64 21.80
N GLY A 105 -2.15 7.11 21.17
CA GLY A 105 -2.59 5.73 21.29
C GLY A 105 -1.93 4.75 20.32
N ALA A 106 -0.99 5.21 19.48
CA ALA A 106 -0.29 4.33 18.56
C ALA A 106 0.57 3.30 19.33
N THR A 107 0.35 2.02 19.08
CA THR A 107 1.01 0.90 19.76
C THR A 107 1.95 0.12 18.86
N PHE A 108 1.77 0.18 17.56
CA PHE A 108 2.68 -0.40 16.57
C PHE A 108 2.54 0.31 15.22
N MET A 109 3.57 0.14 14.38
CA MET A 109 3.61 0.62 13.01
C MET A 109 3.50 -0.56 12.05
N VAL A 110 2.89 -0.34 10.88
CA VAL A 110 2.79 -1.37 9.85
C VAL A 110 3.22 -0.79 8.51
N LEU A 111 4.12 -1.49 7.84
CA LEU A 111 4.59 -1.18 6.49
C LEU A 111 3.99 -2.15 5.47
N ALA A 112 3.83 -1.68 4.25
CA ALA A 112 3.63 -2.58 3.13
C ALA A 112 4.85 -3.51 2.96
N PRO A 113 4.68 -4.78 2.61
CA PRO A 113 5.80 -5.71 2.42
C PRO A 113 6.83 -5.25 1.38
N GLU A 114 6.40 -4.45 0.41
CA GLU A 114 7.21 -3.89 -0.68
C GLU A 114 7.88 -2.56 -0.32
N HIS A 115 7.59 -2.00 0.86
CA HIS A 115 8.11 -0.69 1.23
C HIS A 115 9.66 -0.69 1.30
N PRO A 116 10.36 0.33 0.73
CA PRO A 116 11.82 0.34 0.61
C PRO A 116 12.57 0.24 1.95
N LEU A 117 11.97 0.72 3.03
CA LEU A 117 12.56 0.65 4.36
C LEU A 117 12.60 -0.77 4.93
N VAL A 118 11.71 -1.68 4.51
CA VAL A 118 11.63 -3.04 5.07
C VAL A 118 12.96 -3.75 4.99
N GLU A 119 13.63 -3.71 3.84
CA GLU A 119 14.93 -4.34 3.66
C GLU A 119 16.02 -3.76 4.56
N ARG A 120 15.97 -2.44 4.79
CA ARG A 120 16.98 -1.71 5.55
C ARG A 120 16.83 -1.87 7.05
N ILE A 121 15.61 -1.99 7.57
CA ILE A 121 15.33 -2.03 9.01
C ILE A 121 15.17 -3.44 9.56
N THR A 122 14.95 -4.46 8.71
CA THR A 122 14.75 -5.83 9.16
C THR A 122 16.02 -6.38 9.81
N THR A 123 15.90 -6.84 11.05
CA THR A 123 17.03 -7.44 11.78
C THR A 123 17.44 -8.79 11.16
N ALA A 124 18.68 -9.18 11.39
CA ALA A 124 19.19 -10.47 10.88
C ALA A 124 18.37 -11.67 11.37
N GLU A 125 17.85 -11.60 12.59
CA GLU A 125 17.01 -12.65 13.18
C GLU A 125 15.66 -12.79 12.47
N GLN A 126 15.03 -11.66 12.12
CA GLN A 126 13.71 -11.65 11.48
C GLN A 126 13.78 -11.75 9.96
N ARG A 127 14.96 -11.62 9.37
CA ARG A 127 15.17 -11.64 7.92
C ARG A 127 14.51 -12.85 7.23
N PRO A 128 14.69 -14.09 7.65
CA PRO A 128 14.09 -15.24 6.98
C PRO A 128 12.56 -15.17 6.94
N ALA A 129 11.94 -14.80 8.07
CA ALA A 129 10.47 -14.71 8.15
C ALA A 129 9.91 -13.56 7.31
N VAL A 130 10.60 -12.42 7.30
CA VAL A 130 10.21 -11.24 6.49
C VAL A 130 10.35 -11.56 5.00
N ASP A 131 11.44 -12.18 4.56
CA ASP A 131 11.68 -12.51 3.16
C ASP A 131 10.65 -13.55 2.65
N ASP A 132 10.34 -14.58 3.43
CA ASP A 132 9.30 -15.56 3.11
C ASP A 132 7.92 -14.89 2.99
N TYR A 133 7.59 -14.00 3.92
CA TYR A 133 6.34 -13.24 3.90
C TYR A 133 6.25 -12.36 2.65
N ARG A 134 7.31 -11.65 2.27
CA ARG A 134 7.38 -10.81 1.06
C ARG A 134 7.19 -11.63 -0.21
N VAL A 135 7.82 -12.81 -0.31
CA VAL A 135 7.65 -13.72 -1.45
C VAL A 135 6.19 -14.20 -1.55
N ARG A 136 5.56 -14.54 -0.43
CA ARG A 136 4.17 -14.97 -0.41
C ARG A 136 3.23 -13.85 -0.88
N THR A 137 3.34 -12.67 -0.27
CA THR A 137 2.45 -11.53 -0.56
C THR A 137 2.67 -10.94 -1.96
N SER A 138 3.85 -11.09 -2.56
CA SER A 138 4.12 -10.64 -3.93
C SER A 138 3.33 -11.37 -5.00
N ARG A 139 2.77 -12.55 -4.67
CA ARG A 139 1.94 -13.37 -5.57
C ARG A 139 0.45 -13.01 -5.48
N GLU A 140 0.06 -12.23 -4.49
CA GLU A 140 -1.31 -11.82 -4.22
C GLU A 140 -1.64 -10.53 -4.95
N THR A 141 -2.85 -10.41 -5.45
CA THR A 141 -3.35 -9.17 -6.04
C THR A 141 -3.74 -8.18 -4.94
N GLU A 142 -3.76 -6.88 -5.25
CA GLU A 142 -4.21 -5.85 -4.30
C GLU A 142 -5.67 -6.07 -3.86
N ILE A 143 -6.52 -6.59 -4.76
CA ILE A 143 -7.93 -6.89 -4.47
C ILE A 143 -8.03 -8.00 -3.41
N GLU A 144 -7.26 -9.08 -3.56
CA GLU A 144 -7.21 -10.17 -2.59
C GLU A 144 -6.69 -9.69 -1.24
N ARG A 145 -5.64 -8.84 -1.23
CA ARG A 145 -5.04 -8.28 -0.01
C ARG A 145 -6.00 -7.37 0.76
N LEU A 146 -6.88 -6.64 0.06
CA LEU A 146 -7.88 -5.74 0.66
C LEU A 146 -9.19 -6.44 1.03
N SER A 147 -9.39 -7.70 0.68
CA SER A 147 -10.60 -8.45 1.02
C SER A 147 -10.86 -8.43 2.54
N THR A 148 -12.11 -8.12 2.91
CA THR A 148 -12.54 -8.09 4.32
C THR A 148 -12.84 -9.48 4.88
N GLU A 149 -13.01 -10.47 4.02
CA GLU A 149 -13.32 -11.85 4.40
C GLU A 149 -12.06 -12.63 4.80
N ARG A 150 -10.90 -12.09 4.48
CA ARG A 150 -9.60 -12.73 4.73
C ARG A 150 -9.06 -12.34 6.10
N GLU A 151 -8.46 -13.31 6.79
CA GLU A 151 -7.69 -13.06 8.00
C GLU A 151 -6.47 -12.17 7.67
N LYS A 152 -6.32 -11.08 8.44
CA LYS A 152 -5.17 -10.18 8.28
C LYS A 152 -3.95 -10.78 8.92
N THR A 153 -2.86 -10.82 8.17
CA THR A 153 -1.58 -11.39 8.61
C THR A 153 -0.48 -10.34 8.63
N GLY A 154 0.59 -10.62 9.36
CA GLY A 154 1.75 -9.73 9.43
C GLY A 154 2.95 -10.41 10.09
N VAL A 155 4.13 -9.85 9.84
CA VAL A 155 5.40 -10.33 10.41
C VAL A 155 6.17 -9.17 11.03
N PHE A 156 6.74 -9.40 12.20
CA PHE A 156 7.57 -8.42 12.90
C PHE A 156 8.93 -8.27 12.20
N THR A 157 9.39 -7.03 12.01
CA THR A 157 10.67 -6.73 11.35
C THR A 157 11.88 -6.82 12.29
N GLY A 158 11.65 -6.89 13.60
CA GLY A 158 12.69 -6.74 14.62
C GLY A 158 13.03 -5.29 14.95
N ALA A 159 12.55 -4.35 14.16
CA ALA A 159 12.80 -2.92 14.33
C ALA A 159 11.68 -2.21 15.10
N TYR A 160 12.01 -1.01 15.58
CA TYR A 160 11.08 -0.16 16.31
C TYR A 160 11.12 1.28 15.79
N ALA A 161 10.03 1.98 16.00
CA ALA A 161 9.94 3.42 15.81
C ALA A 161 9.69 4.11 17.16
N ILE A 162 10.01 5.40 17.22
CA ILE A 162 9.72 6.23 18.39
C ILE A 162 8.48 7.09 18.09
N ASN A 163 7.46 6.95 18.89
CA ASN A 163 6.29 7.83 18.80
C ASN A 163 6.71 9.26 19.16
N PRO A 164 6.61 10.23 18.24
CA PRO A 164 7.18 11.58 18.43
C PRO A 164 6.49 12.38 19.53
N PHE A 165 5.28 12.01 19.92
CA PHE A 165 4.50 12.75 20.92
C PHE A 165 4.55 12.11 22.32
N SER A 166 4.60 10.79 22.40
CA SER A 166 4.65 10.07 23.68
C SER A 166 6.05 9.61 24.08
N GLY A 167 7.03 9.64 23.16
CA GLY A 167 8.38 9.12 23.35
C GLY A 167 8.44 7.58 23.46
N ARG A 168 7.30 6.89 23.30
CA ARG A 168 7.25 5.43 23.43
C ARG A 168 7.87 4.76 22.22
N ARG A 169 8.63 3.71 22.49
CA ARG A 169 9.18 2.79 21.51
C ARG A 169 8.10 1.79 21.08
N ILE A 170 7.75 1.77 19.80
CA ILE A 170 6.68 0.93 19.23
C ILE A 170 7.23 0.04 18.11
N PRO A 171 6.83 -1.25 18.03
CA PRO A 171 7.36 -2.19 17.04
C PRO A 171 6.88 -1.87 15.62
N ILE A 172 7.71 -2.21 14.63
CA ILE A 172 7.40 -2.07 13.20
C ILE A 172 7.15 -3.46 12.62
N TRP A 173 5.97 -3.63 12.04
CA TRP A 173 5.51 -4.85 11.36
C TRP A 173 5.40 -4.62 9.88
N ILE A 174 5.37 -5.68 9.10
CA ILE A 174 4.88 -5.69 7.72
C ILE A 174 3.57 -6.47 7.67
N ALA A 175 2.62 -6.02 6.83
CA ALA A 175 1.34 -6.72 6.68
C ALA A 175 0.79 -6.59 5.26
N ASP A 176 0.07 -7.61 4.83
CA ASP A 176 -0.47 -7.76 3.48
C ASP A 176 -1.55 -6.72 3.13
N TYR A 177 -2.30 -6.23 4.11
CA TYR A 177 -3.36 -5.24 3.91
C TYR A 177 -2.87 -3.79 3.77
N VAL A 178 -1.58 -3.52 3.96
CA VAL A 178 -0.97 -2.21 3.70
C VAL A 178 -0.39 -2.19 2.29
N LEU A 179 -0.75 -1.19 1.49
CA LEU A 179 -0.32 -1.07 0.10
C LEU A 179 0.63 0.12 -0.08
N VAL A 180 1.70 -0.04 -0.87
CA VAL A 180 2.60 1.07 -1.24
C VAL A 180 1.95 2.06 -2.21
N THR A 181 0.88 1.66 -2.88
CA THR A 181 0.10 2.49 -3.80
C THR A 181 -0.84 3.44 -3.09
N TYR A 182 -1.02 3.29 -1.77
CA TYR A 182 -1.91 4.12 -0.97
C TYR A 182 -1.15 4.84 0.15
N GLY A 183 -1.26 6.18 0.16
CA GLY A 183 -0.56 7.04 1.13
C GLY A 183 0.95 6.90 1.05
N THR A 184 1.60 6.71 2.19
CA THR A 184 3.06 6.52 2.31
C THR A 184 3.49 5.05 2.28
N GLY A 185 2.56 4.10 2.13
CA GLY A 185 2.85 2.68 2.31
C GLY A 185 3.12 2.27 3.77
N ALA A 186 2.79 3.16 4.70
CA ALA A 186 2.95 2.96 6.14
C ALA A 186 1.72 3.46 6.90
N ILE A 187 1.35 2.78 7.95
CA ILE A 187 0.26 3.17 8.85
C ILE A 187 0.68 3.05 10.32
N MET A 188 0.09 3.88 11.17
CA MET A 188 0.11 3.70 12.62
C MET A 188 -1.15 2.92 13.05
N ALA A 189 -0.97 1.97 13.94
CA ALA A 189 -2.08 1.22 14.52
C ALA A 189 -2.44 1.75 15.91
N VAL A 190 -3.70 2.11 16.06
CA VAL A 190 -4.29 2.61 17.30
C VAL A 190 -5.44 1.67 17.68
N PRO A 191 -5.15 0.57 18.40
CA PRO A 191 -6.20 -0.34 18.87
C PRO A 191 -7.14 0.37 19.85
N ALA A 192 -8.44 0.10 19.71
CA ALA A 192 -9.47 0.62 20.61
C ALA A 192 -9.49 -0.17 21.92
#